data_1cbd7be7ccd21deb12d9e50e1d70f19e
#
_entry.id   1cbd7be7ccd21deb12d9e50e1d70f19e
#
_cell.length_a   1.000
_cell.length_b   1.000
_cell.length_c   1.000
_cell.angle_alpha   90.00
_cell.angle_beta   90.00
_cell.angle_gamma   90.00
#
_symmetry.space_group_name_H-M   'P 1'
#
loop_
_entity.id
_entity.type
_entity.pdbx_description
1 polymer ?
#
loop_
_entity_poly.entity_id
_entity_poly.type
_entity_poly.pdbx_seq_one_letter_code
_entity_poly.pdbx_strand_id
1 'polypeptide(L)'
;MLDELVKFFVVLLVVVEPLSLLPILAGLTEGSNDAFRRRMSFKAVTISAAVCVLFAVGGTALLRLLGISVDAFKIGGGILLFMLAIEMVFARESGVRSITPGEGEEAHHRVDISVFPLAFPMIAGPGAIATILLAFAAVPFGSVQFFAQLGVIGVVLVLTLALMLVTGPVMRVVGVTGSAVLGRLLGVLLAALAAQFVIDGVRGAMA
;
A
#
# COMPACT_ATOMS: atom_id res chain seq x y z
N MET A 1 -7.12 -17.69 -12.58
CA MET A 1 -6.48 -16.45 -13.06
C MET A 1 -7.31 -15.19 -12.73
N LEU A 2 -8.57 -15.06 -13.23
CA LEU A 2 -9.38 -13.86 -12.93
C LEU A 2 -9.58 -13.67 -11.42
N ASP A 3 -9.96 -14.71 -10.69
CA ASP A 3 -10.18 -14.66 -9.25
C ASP A 3 -8.91 -14.22 -8.47
N GLU A 4 -7.74 -14.66 -8.91
CA GLU A 4 -6.45 -14.27 -8.30
C GLU A 4 -6.14 -12.78 -8.57
N LEU A 5 -6.43 -12.29 -9.78
CA LEU A 5 -6.26 -10.89 -10.12
C LEU A 5 -7.21 -9.99 -9.30
N VAL A 6 -8.48 -10.41 -9.18
CA VAL A 6 -9.47 -9.71 -8.35
C VAL A 6 -9.04 -9.72 -6.89
N LYS A 7 -8.62 -10.87 -6.36
CA LYS A 7 -8.10 -10.97 -4.99
C LYS A 7 -6.89 -10.04 -4.78
N PHE A 8 -5.92 -10.09 -5.69
CA PHE A 8 -4.74 -9.22 -5.61
C PHE A 8 -5.11 -7.74 -5.68
N PHE A 9 -6.04 -7.36 -6.59
CA PHE A 9 -6.55 -6.00 -6.69
C PHE A 9 -7.18 -5.52 -5.38
N VAL A 10 -8.07 -6.32 -4.80
CA VAL A 10 -8.76 -5.96 -3.55
C VAL A 10 -7.76 -5.84 -2.41
N VAL A 11 -6.85 -6.80 -2.24
CA VAL A 11 -5.84 -6.76 -1.17
C VAL A 11 -4.95 -5.54 -1.33
N LEU A 12 -4.43 -5.29 -2.53
CA LEU A 12 -3.54 -4.17 -2.78
C LEU A 12 -4.26 -2.82 -2.59
N LEU A 13 -5.51 -2.70 -3.05
CA LEU A 13 -6.31 -1.49 -2.86
C LEU A 13 -6.58 -1.21 -1.38
N VAL A 14 -6.91 -2.26 -0.61
CA VAL A 14 -7.12 -2.15 0.85
C VAL A 14 -5.83 -1.74 1.56
N VAL A 15 -4.70 -2.33 1.20
CA VAL A 15 -3.40 -2.05 1.83
C VAL A 15 -2.89 -0.65 1.47
N VAL A 16 -3.03 -0.22 0.23
CA VAL A 16 -2.68 1.16 -0.20
C VAL A 16 -3.62 2.19 0.42
N GLU A 17 -4.90 1.82 0.58
CA GLU A 17 -5.94 2.63 1.25
C GLU A 17 -5.96 4.09 0.78
N PRO A 18 -6.27 4.35 -0.50
CA PRO A 18 -6.14 5.69 -1.07
C PRO A 18 -6.98 6.77 -0.37
N LEU A 19 -8.08 6.40 0.28
CA LEU A 19 -8.96 7.35 0.97
C LEU A 19 -8.31 7.92 2.23
N SER A 20 -7.54 7.12 2.97
CA SER A 20 -6.83 7.58 4.17
C SER A 20 -5.61 8.48 3.84
N LEU A 21 -5.14 8.45 2.59
CA LEU A 21 -4.12 9.38 2.11
C LEU A 21 -4.65 10.81 1.97
N LEU A 22 -5.95 11.00 1.70
CA LEU A 22 -6.52 12.29 1.36
C LEU A 22 -6.43 13.32 2.50
N PRO A 23 -6.83 13.01 3.76
CA PRO A 23 -6.68 13.96 4.86
C PRO A 23 -5.21 14.31 5.13
N ILE A 24 -4.29 13.35 4.98
CA ILE A 24 -2.85 13.57 5.16
C ILE A 24 -2.31 14.48 4.06
N LEU A 25 -2.65 14.20 2.79
CA LEU A 25 -2.27 15.06 1.67
C LEU A 25 -2.84 16.47 1.84
N ALA A 26 -4.09 16.60 2.28
CA ALA A 26 -4.72 17.89 2.54
C ALA A 26 -3.95 18.67 3.62
N GLY A 27 -3.61 18.04 4.75
CA GLY A 27 -2.83 18.65 5.82
C GLY A 27 -1.43 19.08 5.36
N LEU A 28 -0.68 18.18 4.70
CA LEU A 28 0.67 18.45 4.20
C LEU A 28 0.72 19.52 3.09
N THR A 29 -0.40 19.81 2.43
CA THR A 29 -0.51 20.83 1.37
C THR A 29 -1.37 22.01 1.80
N GLU A 30 -1.65 22.16 3.08
CA GLU A 30 -2.39 23.30 3.60
C GLU A 30 -1.64 24.61 3.30
N GLY A 31 -2.38 25.63 2.83
CA GLY A 31 -1.77 26.89 2.38
C GLY A 31 -1.03 26.85 1.04
N SER A 32 -0.85 25.68 0.44
CA SER A 32 -0.22 25.55 -0.88
C SER A 32 -1.24 25.68 -2.02
N ASN A 33 -0.75 25.99 -3.22
CA ASN A 33 -1.61 26.06 -4.40
C ASN A 33 -1.91 24.66 -4.99
N ASP A 34 -2.97 24.56 -5.79
CA ASP A 34 -3.38 23.30 -6.44
C ASP A 34 -2.30 22.72 -7.37
N ALA A 35 -1.47 23.56 -7.98
CA ALA A 35 -0.38 23.11 -8.83
C ALA A 35 0.70 22.36 -8.05
N PHE A 36 1.03 22.80 -6.85
CA PHE A 36 1.96 22.12 -5.94
C PHE A 36 1.39 20.75 -5.54
N ARG A 37 0.13 20.70 -5.06
CA ARG A 37 -0.53 19.44 -4.67
C ARG A 37 -0.54 18.43 -5.82
N ARG A 38 -0.92 18.86 -7.03
CA ARG A 38 -0.90 18.01 -8.22
C ARG A 38 0.50 17.48 -8.52
N ARG A 39 1.51 18.36 -8.52
CA ARG A 39 2.89 17.97 -8.77
C ARG A 39 3.39 16.95 -7.76
N MET A 40 3.11 17.14 -6.46
CA MET A 40 3.50 16.20 -5.41
C MET A 40 2.79 14.85 -5.57
N SER A 41 1.48 14.85 -5.89
CA SER A 41 0.71 13.63 -6.14
C SER A 41 1.28 12.82 -7.32
N PHE A 42 1.53 13.46 -8.47
CA PHE A 42 2.13 12.78 -9.62
C PHE A 42 3.50 12.20 -9.30
N LYS A 43 4.35 12.98 -8.65
CA LYS A 43 5.69 12.57 -8.29
C LYS A 43 5.67 11.40 -7.29
N ALA A 44 4.81 11.47 -6.26
CA ALA A 44 4.66 10.41 -5.27
C ALA A 44 4.20 9.10 -5.93
N VAL A 45 3.17 9.13 -6.77
CA VAL A 45 2.66 7.93 -7.45
C VAL A 45 3.69 7.36 -8.43
N THR A 46 4.45 8.22 -9.14
CA THR A 46 5.51 7.74 -10.03
C THR A 46 6.63 7.03 -9.27
N ILE A 47 7.05 7.58 -8.13
CA ILE A 47 8.07 6.96 -7.27
C ILE A 47 7.53 5.64 -6.71
N SER A 48 6.27 5.63 -6.23
CA SER A 48 5.62 4.40 -5.74
C SER A 48 5.52 3.34 -6.84
N ALA A 49 5.21 3.72 -8.08
CA ALA A 49 5.19 2.81 -9.21
C ALA A 49 6.57 2.18 -9.45
N ALA A 50 7.63 2.99 -9.42
CA ALA A 50 9.00 2.48 -9.56
C ALA A 50 9.35 1.48 -8.46
N VAL A 51 9.01 1.77 -7.20
CA VAL A 51 9.23 0.86 -6.06
C VAL A 51 8.41 -0.42 -6.23
N CYS A 52 7.10 -0.32 -6.53
CA CYS A 52 6.24 -1.48 -6.73
C CYS A 52 6.73 -2.39 -7.86
N VAL A 53 7.13 -1.80 -9.01
CA VAL A 53 7.68 -2.56 -10.15
C VAL A 53 9.03 -3.21 -9.78
N LEU A 54 9.90 -2.50 -9.06
CA LEU A 54 11.16 -3.05 -8.58
C LEU A 54 10.93 -4.33 -7.76
N PHE A 55 9.98 -4.31 -6.82
CA PHE A 55 9.66 -5.48 -6.00
C PHE A 55 8.86 -6.55 -6.76
N ALA A 56 8.02 -6.19 -7.72
CA ALA A 56 7.33 -7.14 -8.58
C ALA A 56 8.32 -7.93 -9.46
N VAL A 57 9.34 -7.27 -10.00
CA VAL A 57 10.33 -7.88 -10.90
C VAL A 57 11.46 -8.56 -10.11
N GLY A 58 12.00 -7.87 -9.12
CA GLY A 58 13.20 -8.30 -8.38
C GLY A 58 12.93 -9.07 -7.10
N GLY A 59 11.70 -9.04 -6.59
CA GLY A 59 11.39 -9.53 -5.26
C GLY A 59 11.63 -11.02 -5.07
N THR A 60 11.24 -11.85 -6.03
CA THR A 60 11.49 -13.30 -5.98
C THR A 60 12.97 -13.64 -6.05
N ALA A 61 13.75 -12.88 -6.83
CA ALA A 61 15.20 -13.03 -6.88
C ALA A 61 15.85 -12.63 -5.54
N LEU A 62 15.35 -11.55 -4.93
CA LEU A 62 15.80 -11.11 -3.61
C LEU A 62 15.52 -12.17 -2.53
N LEU A 63 14.32 -12.74 -2.49
CA LEU A 63 13.98 -13.79 -1.53
C LEU A 63 14.91 -15.02 -1.69
N ARG A 64 15.16 -15.44 -2.94
CA ARG A 64 16.08 -16.55 -3.22
C ARG A 64 17.53 -16.24 -2.78
N LEU A 65 18.01 -15.03 -3.05
CA LEU A 65 19.34 -14.59 -2.65
C LEU A 65 19.53 -14.62 -1.13
N LEU A 66 18.48 -14.27 -0.39
CA LEU A 66 18.47 -14.27 1.07
C LEU A 66 18.16 -15.66 1.66
N GLY A 67 17.87 -16.67 0.85
CA GLY A 67 17.48 -18.00 1.31
C GLY A 67 16.11 -18.05 1.97
N ILE A 68 15.24 -17.08 1.69
CA ILE A 68 13.89 -17.00 2.27
C ILE A 68 12.93 -17.78 1.38
N SER A 69 12.26 -18.79 1.94
CA SER A 69 11.21 -19.51 1.23
C SER A 69 9.96 -18.65 1.05
N VAL A 70 9.16 -18.93 0.02
CA VAL A 70 7.89 -18.25 -0.22
C VAL A 70 6.93 -18.44 0.97
N ASP A 71 6.95 -19.61 1.60
CA ASP A 71 6.07 -19.91 2.71
C ASP A 71 6.49 -19.19 3.99
N ALA A 72 7.79 -19.08 4.26
CA ALA A 72 8.29 -18.24 5.34
C ALA A 72 7.91 -16.77 5.11
N PHE A 73 7.99 -16.30 3.84
CA PHE A 73 7.61 -14.95 3.50
C PHE A 73 6.08 -14.71 3.60
N LYS A 74 5.23 -15.73 3.29
CA LYS A 74 3.78 -15.66 3.54
C LYS A 74 3.46 -15.46 5.02
N ILE A 75 4.17 -16.17 5.91
CA ILE A 75 4.00 -16.02 7.36
C ILE A 75 4.40 -14.61 7.80
N GLY A 76 5.62 -14.17 7.48
CA GLY A 76 6.11 -12.85 7.88
C GLY A 76 5.30 -11.69 7.28
N GLY A 77 4.99 -11.76 5.98
CA GLY A 77 4.16 -10.79 5.28
C GLY A 77 2.71 -10.75 5.82
N GLY A 78 2.14 -11.92 6.12
CA GLY A 78 0.82 -12.03 6.76
C GLY A 78 0.80 -11.39 8.15
N ILE A 79 1.83 -11.58 8.97
CA ILE A 79 1.96 -10.91 10.28
C ILE A 79 2.04 -9.39 10.11
N LEU A 80 2.84 -8.89 9.18
CA LEU A 80 2.94 -7.45 8.90
C LEU A 80 1.59 -6.86 8.44
N LEU A 81 0.87 -7.56 7.56
CA LEU A 81 -0.47 -7.15 7.12
C LEU A 81 -1.49 -7.19 8.26
N PHE A 82 -1.36 -8.17 9.18
CA PHE A 82 -2.22 -8.25 10.35
C PHE A 82 -1.98 -7.09 11.33
N MET A 83 -0.72 -6.69 11.54
CA MET A 83 -0.38 -5.50 12.32
C MET A 83 -0.98 -4.23 11.69
N LEU A 84 -0.85 -4.08 10.38
CA LEU A 84 -1.48 -2.98 9.64
C LEU A 84 -3.01 -2.98 9.81
N ALA A 85 -3.64 -4.15 9.72
CA ALA A 85 -5.08 -4.29 9.92
C ALA A 85 -5.53 -3.87 11.33
N ILE A 86 -4.75 -4.20 12.37
CA ILE A 86 -5.00 -3.75 13.75
C ILE A 86 -4.94 -2.22 13.83
N GLU A 87 -3.94 -1.60 13.22
CA GLU A 87 -3.82 -0.14 13.18
C GLU A 87 -5.06 0.51 12.54
N MET A 88 -5.52 -0.03 11.41
CA MET A 88 -6.71 0.45 10.71
C MET A 88 -7.99 0.32 11.57
N VAL A 89 -8.20 -0.85 12.20
CA VAL A 89 -9.41 -1.11 13.01
C VAL A 89 -9.48 -0.23 14.24
N PHE A 90 -8.36 -0.06 14.95
CA PHE A 90 -8.32 0.70 16.19
C PHE A 90 -7.99 2.18 16.00
N ALA A 91 -7.73 2.60 14.74
CA ALA A 91 -7.27 3.96 14.40
C ALA A 91 -6.07 4.39 15.27
N ARG A 92 -5.16 3.45 15.54
CA ARG A 92 -3.92 3.71 16.26
C ARG A 92 -2.82 4.02 15.26
N GLU A 93 -2.17 5.15 15.45
CA GLU A 93 -0.94 5.47 14.74
C GLU A 93 0.21 4.68 15.39
N SER A 94 0.40 3.43 14.98
CA SER A 94 1.51 2.61 15.45
C SER A 94 2.43 2.26 14.29
N GLY A 95 3.47 3.01 14.13
CA GLY A 95 4.75 2.73 13.47
C GLY A 95 4.83 2.03 12.11
N VAL A 96 3.88 1.21 11.68
CA VAL A 96 3.99 0.49 10.38
C VAL A 96 3.66 1.39 9.20
N ARG A 97 2.73 2.32 9.37
CA ARG A 97 2.31 3.29 8.34
C ARG A 97 2.35 4.75 8.82
N SER A 98 2.53 4.97 10.12
CA SER A 98 2.50 6.31 10.69
C SER A 98 3.83 7.03 10.50
N ILE A 99 3.71 8.32 10.28
CA ILE A 99 4.80 9.27 10.38
C ILE A 99 4.95 9.59 11.86
N THR A 100 6.14 9.44 12.42
CA THR A 100 6.38 9.89 13.80
C THR A 100 6.14 11.39 13.91
N PRO A 101 5.75 11.92 15.09
CA PRO A 101 5.52 13.37 15.25
C PRO A 101 6.69 14.24 14.76
N GLY A 102 7.94 13.82 15.00
CA GLY A 102 9.12 14.53 14.50
C GLY A 102 9.27 14.49 12.97
N GLU A 103 8.96 13.36 12.34
CA GLU A 103 8.95 13.23 10.88
C GLU A 103 7.80 14.02 10.24
N GLY A 104 6.67 14.16 10.93
CA GLY A 104 5.55 15.00 10.52
C GLY A 104 5.92 16.49 10.52
N GLU A 105 6.56 16.97 11.58
CA GLU A 105 7.07 18.34 11.64
C GLU A 105 8.11 18.61 10.56
N GLU A 106 9.05 17.69 10.34
CA GLU A 106 10.01 17.79 9.24
C GLU A 106 9.32 17.80 7.87
N ALA A 107 8.27 17.00 7.66
CA ALA A 107 7.55 16.96 6.39
C ALA A 107 6.83 18.29 6.09
N HIS A 108 6.29 18.96 7.11
CA HIS A 108 5.69 20.30 6.95
C HIS A 108 6.71 21.37 6.53
N HIS A 109 7.98 21.21 6.89
CA HIS A 109 9.06 22.13 6.50
C HIS A 109 9.75 21.75 5.19
N ARG A 110 9.44 20.58 4.59
CA ARG A 110 10.06 20.13 3.34
C ARG A 110 9.40 20.77 2.12
N VAL A 111 10.23 21.20 1.19
CA VAL A 111 9.80 21.68 -0.14
C VAL A 111 9.26 20.53 -1.00
N ASP A 112 9.57 19.28 -0.66
CA ASP A 112 9.20 18.07 -1.42
C ASP A 112 8.72 16.95 -0.48
N ILE A 113 7.41 16.74 -0.48
CA ILE A 113 6.72 15.70 0.29
C ILE A 113 6.44 14.43 -0.51
N SER A 114 6.89 14.37 -1.76
CA SER A 114 6.51 13.29 -2.68
C SER A 114 7.21 11.97 -2.38
N VAL A 115 8.49 12.00 -1.98
CA VAL A 115 9.23 10.79 -1.60
C VAL A 115 8.80 10.34 -0.23
N PHE A 116 8.92 11.24 0.74
CA PHE A 116 8.53 11.04 2.12
C PHE A 116 7.62 12.20 2.55
N PRO A 117 6.45 11.90 3.08
CA PRO A 117 5.93 10.57 3.42
C PRO A 117 5.07 9.91 2.34
N LEU A 118 4.71 10.59 1.25
CA LEU A 118 3.65 10.14 0.34
C LEU A 118 3.98 8.84 -0.39
N ALA A 119 5.13 8.77 -1.09
CA ALA A 119 5.49 7.54 -1.79
C ALA A 119 5.84 6.43 -0.80
N PHE A 120 6.72 6.72 0.16
CA PHE A 120 7.11 5.80 1.23
C PHE A 120 7.00 6.53 2.58
N PRO A 121 6.36 5.98 3.60
CA PRO A 121 5.81 4.61 3.68
C PRO A 121 4.35 4.47 3.22
N MET A 122 3.69 5.52 2.71
CA MET A 122 2.23 5.53 2.59
C MET A 122 1.69 4.74 1.39
N ILE A 123 2.12 5.03 0.15
CA ILE A 123 1.62 4.33 -1.04
C ILE A 123 2.37 3.01 -1.23
N ALA A 124 3.70 3.05 -1.33
CA ALA A 124 4.55 1.89 -1.46
C ALA A 124 5.16 1.48 -0.11
N GLY A 125 4.32 1.36 0.92
CA GLY A 125 4.72 0.99 2.27
C GLY A 125 5.01 -0.51 2.43
N PRO A 126 5.47 -0.93 3.62
CA PRO A 126 5.81 -2.33 3.89
C PRO A 126 4.70 -3.31 3.56
N GLY A 127 3.44 -2.96 3.84
CA GLY A 127 2.27 -3.79 3.51
C GLY A 127 2.06 -3.95 2.00
N ALA A 128 2.20 -2.87 1.21
CA ALA A 128 2.09 -2.94 -0.25
C ALA A 128 3.22 -3.78 -0.84
N ILE A 129 4.46 -3.60 -0.37
CA ILE A 129 5.61 -4.40 -0.80
C ILE A 129 5.40 -5.89 -0.46
N ALA A 130 4.98 -6.21 0.77
CA ALA A 130 4.67 -7.58 1.16
C ALA A 130 3.58 -8.20 0.27
N THR A 131 2.51 -7.47 0.00
CA THR A 131 1.40 -7.92 -0.86
C THR A 131 1.89 -8.20 -2.29
N ILE A 132 2.70 -7.31 -2.86
CA ILE A 132 3.28 -7.47 -4.20
C ILE A 132 4.21 -8.70 -4.24
N LEU A 133 5.13 -8.83 -3.28
CA LEU A 133 6.03 -9.97 -3.20
C LEU A 133 5.25 -11.30 -3.12
N LEU A 134 4.20 -11.35 -2.28
CA LEU A 134 3.35 -12.53 -2.16
C LEU A 134 2.62 -12.87 -3.45
N ALA A 135 2.07 -11.86 -4.15
CA ALA A 135 1.36 -12.06 -5.39
C ALA A 135 2.27 -12.57 -6.52
N PHE A 136 3.50 -12.05 -6.60
CA PHE A 136 4.45 -12.40 -7.66
C PHE A 136 5.31 -13.64 -7.35
N ALA A 137 5.32 -14.13 -6.11
CA ALA A 137 6.20 -15.22 -5.66
C ALA A 137 6.02 -16.53 -6.44
N ALA A 138 4.78 -16.85 -6.83
CA ALA A 138 4.44 -18.09 -7.55
C ALA A 138 4.19 -17.87 -9.05
N VAL A 139 4.41 -16.66 -9.57
CA VAL A 139 4.10 -16.31 -10.96
C VAL A 139 5.38 -16.29 -11.78
N PRO A 140 5.46 -17.07 -12.87
CA PRO A 140 6.62 -17.08 -13.74
C PRO A 140 6.83 -15.72 -14.40
N PHE A 141 8.08 -15.25 -14.37
CA PHE A 141 8.45 -13.98 -15.03
C PHE A 141 8.13 -14.02 -16.53
N GLY A 142 7.55 -12.95 -17.05
CA GLY A 142 7.18 -12.82 -18.46
C GLY A 142 5.89 -13.56 -18.86
N SER A 143 5.20 -14.23 -17.94
CA SER A 143 3.90 -14.86 -18.20
C SER A 143 2.78 -13.83 -18.41
N VAL A 144 1.70 -14.23 -19.05
CA VAL A 144 0.48 -13.38 -19.16
C VAL A 144 -0.01 -12.94 -17.78
N GLN A 145 0.02 -13.85 -16.80
CA GLN A 145 -0.36 -13.56 -15.42
C GLN A 145 0.55 -12.51 -14.79
N PHE A 146 1.86 -12.55 -15.06
CA PHE A 146 2.82 -11.55 -14.58
C PHE A 146 2.46 -10.14 -15.07
N PHE A 147 2.20 -9.98 -16.37
CA PHE A 147 1.81 -8.70 -16.94
C PHE A 147 0.42 -8.25 -16.48
N ALA A 148 -0.51 -9.19 -16.31
CA ALA A 148 -1.83 -8.89 -15.77
C ALA A 148 -1.75 -8.35 -14.31
N GLN A 149 -0.89 -8.94 -13.47
CA GLN A 149 -0.65 -8.45 -12.11
C GLN A 149 0.04 -7.08 -12.10
N LEU A 150 0.98 -6.81 -13.02
CA LEU A 150 1.53 -5.46 -13.21
C LEU A 150 0.44 -4.47 -13.60
N GLY A 151 -0.50 -4.88 -14.45
CA GLY A 151 -1.68 -4.09 -14.79
C GLY A 151 -2.54 -3.75 -13.57
N VAL A 152 -2.73 -4.70 -12.64
CA VAL A 152 -3.44 -4.47 -11.37
C VAL A 152 -2.73 -3.39 -10.53
N ILE A 153 -1.40 -3.46 -10.39
CA ILE A 153 -0.63 -2.42 -9.71
C ILE A 153 -0.89 -1.05 -10.36
N GLY A 154 -0.81 -1.00 -11.69
CA GLY A 154 -1.08 0.22 -12.46
C GLY A 154 -2.48 0.79 -12.19
N VAL A 155 -3.50 -0.05 -12.20
CA VAL A 155 -4.90 0.37 -11.91
C VAL A 155 -5.03 0.93 -10.49
N VAL A 156 -4.48 0.26 -9.47
CA VAL A 156 -4.53 0.75 -8.08
C VAL A 156 -3.81 2.10 -7.94
N LEU A 157 -2.64 2.26 -8.56
CA LEU A 157 -1.89 3.51 -8.52
C LEU A 157 -2.59 4.65 -9.27
N VAL A 158 -3.24 4.36 -10.41
CA VAL A 158 -4.05 5.34 -11.15
C VAL A 158 -5.26 5.76 -10.34
N LEU A 159 -5.96 4.82 -9.69
CA LEU A 159 -7.06 5.14 -8.77
C LEU A 159 -6.59 6.01 -7.60
N THR A 160 -5.43 5.67 -7.02
CA THR A 160 -4.81 6.46 -5.94
C THR A 160 -4.53 7.88 -6.43
N LEU A 161 -3.89 8.03 -7.59
CA LEU A 161 -3.62 9.33 -8.18
C LEU A 161 -4.90 10.12 -8.44
N ALA A 162 -5.91 9.49 -9.04
CA ALA A 162 -7.19 10.14 -9.33
C ALA A 162 -7.84 10.68 -8.05
N LEU A 163 -7.85 9.91 -6.96
CA LEU A 163 -8.36 10.36 -5.66
C LEU A 163 -7.52 11.50 -5.09
N MET A 164 -6.19 11.42 -5.15
CA MET A 164 -5.30 12.51 -4.70
C MET A 164 -5.53 13.81 -5.47
N LEU A 165 -5.82 13.74 -6.78
CA LEU A 165 -6.10 14.92 -7.61
C LEU A 165 -7.44 15.58 -7.28
N VAL A 166 -8.41 14.78 -6.81
CA VAL A 166 -9.75 15.26 -6.41
C VAL A 166 -9.94 15.29 -4.89
N THR A 167 -8.85 15.43 -4.12
CA THR A 167 -8.87 15.46 -2.65
C THR A 167 -9.89 16.44 -2.10
N GLY A 168 -9.94 17.69 -2.62
CA GLY A 168 -10.85 18.72 -2.12
C GLY A 168 -12.33 18.32 -2.20
N PRO A 169 -12.87 17.99 -3.37
CA PRO A 169 -14.26 17.50 -3.50
C PRO A 169 -14.55 16.26 -2.66
N VAL A 170 -13.64 15.26 -2.67
CA VAL A 170 -13.84 14.00 -1.91
C VAL A 170 -13.90 14.27 -0.42
N MET A 171 -12.98 15.07 0.12
CA MET A 171 -12.97 15.42 1.54
C MET A 171 -14.19 16.22 2.00
N ARG A 172 -14.84 16.99 1.11
CA ARG A 172 -16.10 17.66 1.42
C ARG A 172 -17.26 16.69 1.61
N VAL A 173 -17.26 15.56 0.90
CA VAL A 173 -18.35 14.56 0.94
C VAL A 173 -18.07 13.51 2.01
N VAL A 174 -16.87 12.92 2.02
CA VAL A 174 -16.51 11.81 2.89
C VAL A 174 -16.09 12.31 4.28
N GLY A 175 -15.36 13.41 4.32
CA GLY A 175 -14.79 13.95 5.55
C GLY A 175 -13.73 13.04 6.20
N VAL A 176 -13.13 13.50 7.26
CA VAL A 176 -12.13 12.72 8.04
C VAL A 176 -12.79 11.52 8.70
N THR A 177 -14.00 11.71 9.26
CA THR A 177 -14.75 10.64 9.95
C THR A 177 -15.15 9.53 8.99
N GLY A 178 -15.65 9.87 7.79
CA GLY A 178 -16.03 8.86 6.78
C GLY A 178 -14.86 8.05 6.31
N SER A 179 -13.71 8.70 6.04
CA SER A 179 -12.45 8.02 5.72
C SER A 179 -12.03 7.05 6.83
N ALA A 180 -12.08 7.49 8.10
CA ALA A 180 -11.73 6.65 9.24
C ALA A 180 -12.67 5.44 9.41
N VAL A 181 -13.97 5.60 9.19
CA VAL A 181 -14.95 4.49 9.26
C VAL A 181 -14.67 3.47 8.15
N LEU A 182 -14.46 3.93 6.92
CA LEU A 182 -14.12 3.05 5.79
C LEU A 182 -12.80 2.30 6.05
N GLY A 183 -11.79 2.98 6.56
CA GLY A 183 -10.52 2.36 6.94
C GLY A 183 -10.70 1.23 7.96
N ARG A 184 -11.53 1.42 9.00
CA ARG A 184 -11.81 0.38 9.99
C ARG A 184 -12.50 -0.84 9.38
N LEU A 185 -13.48 -0.64 8.49
CA LEU A 185 -14.17 -1.73 7.82
C LEU A 185 -13.20 -2.53 6.92
N LEU A 186 -12.38 -1.83 6.15
CA LEU A 186 -11.34 -2.45 5.33
C LEU A 186 -10.27 -3.16 6.18
N GLY A 187 -9.94 -2.62 7.34
CA GLY A 187 -9.03 -3.23 8.30
C GLY A 187 -9.50 -4.61 8.78
N VAL A 188 -10.81 -4.78 9.04
CA VAL A 188 -11.37 -6.10 9.41
C VAL A 188 -11.18 -7.12 8.28
N LEU A 189 -11.42 -6.72 7.03
CA LEU A 189 -11.20 -7.57 5.86
C LEU A 189 -9.71 -7.91 5.69
N LEU A 190 -8.85 -6.92 5.88
CA LEU A 190 -7.40 -7.12 5.81
C LEU A 190 -6.91 -8.08 6.91
N ALA A 191 -7.45 -8.01 8.13
CA ALA A 191 -7.11 -8.93 9.20
C ALA A 191 -7.41 -10.38 8.83
N ALA A 192 -8.57 -10.64 8.23
CA ALA A 192 -8.94 -11.98 7.77
C ALA A 192 -8.03 -12.49 6.65
N LEU A 193 -7.71 -11.62 5.67
CA LEU A 193 -6.79 -11.95 4.58
C LEU A 193 -5.38 -12.20 5.09
N ALA A 194 -4.90 -11.40 6.03
CA ALA A 194 -3.60 -11.55 6.66
C ALA A 194 -3.47 -12.87 7.42
N ALA A 195 -4.50 -13.23 8.19
CA ALA A 195 -4.59 -14.54 8.85
C ALA A 195 -4.55 -15.70 7.84
N GLN A 196 -5.24 -15.57 6.69
CA GLN A 196 -5.20 -16.57 5.63
C GLN A 196 -3.79 -16.75 5.06
N PHE A 197 -3.03 -15.67 4.84
CA PHE A 197 -1.64 -15.76 4.38
C PHE A 197 -0.75 -16.51 5.38
N VAL A 198 -0.93 -16.28 6.68
CA VAL A 198 -0.19 -17.03 7.71
C VAL A 198 -0.54 -18.52 7.67
N ILE A 199 -1.83 -18.85 7.59
CA ILE A 199 -2.31 -20.26 7.52
C ILE A 199 -1.74 -20.95 6.27
N ASP A 200 -1.80 -20.29 5.11
CA ASP A 200 -1.28 -20.84 3.84
C ASP A 200 0.25 -21.03 3.89
N GLY A 201 0.96 -20.10 4.54
CA GLY A 201 2.40 -20.20 4.75
C GLY A 201 2.79 -21.35 5.68
N VAL A 202 2.07 -21.53 6.79
CA VAL A 202 2.30 -22.65 7.72
C VAL A 202 2.03 -23.99 7.02
N ARG A 203 0.92 -24.11 6.30
CA ARG A 203 0.59 -25.33 5.55
C ARG A 203 1.64 -25.65 4.50
N GLY A 204 2.11 -24.66 3.75
CA GLY A 204 3.16 -24.85 2.75
C GLY A 204 4.51 -25.24 3.34
N ALA A 205 4.86 -24.70 4.52
CA ALA A 205 6.10 -25.03 5.20
C ALA A 205 6.11 -26.44 5.86
N MET A 206 4.92 -27.03 6.09
CA MET A 206 4.76 -28.37 6.68
C MET A 206 4.53 -29.47 5.64
N ALA A 207 4.33 -29.12 4.36
CA ALA A 207 4.09 -30.04 3.25
C ALA A 207 5.41 -30.48 2.61
#